data_a9716cd65176c012415a4ae0bdf43fe6
#
_entry.id   a9716cd65176c012415a4ae0bdf43fe6
#
_cell.length_a   1.000
_cell.length_b   1.000
_cell.length_c   1.000
_cell.angle_alpha   90.00
_cell.angle_beta   90.00
_cell.angle_gamma   90.00
#
_symmetry.space_group_name_H-M   'P 1'
#
loop_
_entity.id
_entity.type
_entity.pdbx_description
1 polymer ?
#
loop_
_entity_poly.entity_id
_entity_poly.type
_entity_poly.pdbx_seq_one_letter_code
_entity_poly.pdbx_strand_id
1 'polypeptide(L)'
;MRTVLVTGSDTGVGKTHVVATLARQLAADGSRGQIVKAVETGAPAEGDAAGARRLAGGGGTLEAFTLLTFAAALAPSTAARAEGREISLAALLAQLRALPLCDWRVVEGAGGIATPIDAEARDWADLAAALVPDAIVIVVPDRLGAINQARLAFARAAATGLPTGVWLNSHFATDPTVSASNRAELAAAGVPLWSSVADLKVERVYPNVLVERASESALESTRSTSLLPRLQHALAERGREGLRRELRVTTPAAGVLNLADNDYLGLAHDPALAAAAARAATAHGTSAAASPLVTGWQPPHAALTAELGAWHGFPLGLLWSSGYAANSAVLGLLPRRGDLVFADRLIHHSMIAGLLRSGARLQRYEHLDLGHLEELLEKYSASARPSADSGVERDVPVRSDRSIFVVTESVFSMDGDYPDLARLAGLKRRHHFTLIVDEAHALGWHGPEGAGLVRAAGIADAVDVLIGTFGKTLASGGAYTLFREAVVRDYVVNFAGEFIYSTALSPLNVAAASAALARIRTLAPEQPRWHAVSRDLRARLRAAGWDAPDGDSPIVPVRLGAADAAMSLAAALREKNILVGAVRPPTVPAGTSRLRLSLKRTFCEADAVRLLAAMDDWRAAP
;
A
#
# COMPACT_ATOMS: atom_id res chain seq x y z
N MET A 1 10.21 -17.68 -6.00
CA MET A 1 10.32 -18.79 -5.01
C MET A 1 9.38 -18.50 -3.87
N ARG A 2 8.49 -19.43 -3.52
CA ARG A 2 7.60 -19.33 -2.35
C ARG A 2 8.28 -19.98 -1.16
N THR A 3 8.20 -19.37 0.02
CA THR A 3 8.78 -19.94 1.25
C THR A 3 7.73 -20.00 2.34
N VAL A 4 7.52 -21.20 2.90
CA VAL A 4 6.60 -21.42 4.02
C VAL A 4 7.41 -21.89 5.22
N LEU A 5 7.26 -21.20 6.35
CA LEU A 5 7.82 -21.66 7.61
C LEU A 5 6.78 -22.49 8.37
N VAL A 6 7.09 -23.73 8.65
CA VAL A 6 6.26 -24.63 9.50
C VAL A 6 6.91 -24.75 10.87
N THR A 7 6.19 -24.36 11.89
CA THR A 7 6.58 -24.51 13.30
C THR A 7 5.43 -25.14 14.08
N GLY A 8 5.55 -25.30 15.37
CA GLY A 8 4.51 -25.92 16.18
C GLY A 8 4.16 -25.13 17.43
N SER A 9 3.13 -25.58 18.12
CA SER A 9 2.89 -25.16 19.52
C SER A 9 3.88 -25.86 20.48
N ASP A 10 4.46 -27.01 20.06
CA ASP A 10 5.36 -27.81 20.88
C ASP A 10 6.16 -28.81 20.01
N THR A 11 7.00 -29.65 20.68
CA THR A 11 7.63 -30.82 20.07
C THR A 11 6.60 -31.95 19.93
N GLY A 12 6.76 -32.82 18.90
CA GLY A 12 5.89 -34.00 18.71
C GLY A 12 4.46 -33.70 18.23
N VAL A 13 4.15 -32.46 17.85
CA VAL A 13 2.80 -32.05 17.37
C VAL A 13 2.49 -32.46 15.92
N GLY A 14 3.43 -33.15 15.25
CA GLY A 14 3.27 -33.66 13.89
C GLY A 14 3.63 -32.65 12.79
N LYS A 15 4.61 -31.76 13.03
CA LYS A 15 5.13 -30.81 12.04
C LYS A 15 5.53 -31.49 10.73
N THR A 16 6.34 -32.53 10.81
CA THR A 16 6.85 -33.31 9.67
C THR A 16 5.71 -33.87 8.80
N HIS A 17 4.60 -34.29 9.42
CA HIS A 17 3.42 -34.77 8.69
C HIS A 17 2.71 -33.62 7.93
N VAL A 18 2.57 -32.44 8.56
CA VAL A 18 2.01 -31.25 7.91
C VAL A 18 2.93 -30.75 6.80
N VAL A 19 4.25 -30.75 7.01
CA VAL A 19 5.25 -30.44 5.98
C VAL A 19 5.10 -31.36 4.77
N ALA A 20 4.96 -32.67 4.99
CA ALA A 20 4.74 -33.64 3.91
C ALA A 20 3.42 -33.38 3.17
N THR A 21 2.37 -33.03 3.88
CA THR A 21 1.05 -32.70 3.29
C THR A 21 1.13 -31.45 2.42
N LEU A 22 1.75 -30.38 2.92
CA LEU A 22 1.99 -29.15 2.17
C LEU A 22 2.88 -29.40 0.95
N ALA A 23 3.98 -30.13 1.13
CA ALA A 23 4.90 -30.46 0.05
C ALA A 23 4.21 -31.25 -1.08
N ARG A 24 3.37 -32.22 -0.72
CA ARG A 24 2.57 -33.01 -1.70
C ARG A 24 1.61 -32.10 -2.48
N GLN A 25 0.92 -31.21 -1.80
CA GLN A 25 -0.02 -30.27 -2.44
C GLN A 25 0.71 -29.25 -3.32
N LEU A 26 1.88 -28.75 -2.88
CA LEU A 26 2.70 -27.81 -3.65
C LEU A 26 3.39 -28.49 -4.85
N ALA A 27 3.70 -29.77 -4.78
CA ALA A 27 4.30 -30.53 -5.86
C ALA A 27 3.27 -31.09 -6.88
N ALA A 28 1.97 -30.93 -6.63
CA ALA A 28 0.91 -31.51 -7.46
C ALA A 28 0.95 -31.01 -8.92
N ASP A 29 1.45 -29.81 -9.15
CA ASP A 29 1.65 -29.22 -10.48
C ASP A 29 3.00 -29.59 -11.13
N GLY A 30 3.82 -30.44 -10.47
CA GLY A 30 5.15 -30.85 -10.92
C GLY A 30 6.22 -29.78 -10.73
N SER A 31 5.98 -28.73 -9.96
CA SER A 31 6.97 -27.69 -9.62
C SER A 31 8.09 -28.26 -8.74
N ARG A 32 9.31 -27.67 -8.84
CA ARG A 32 10.46 -28.07 -8.05
C ARG A 32 10.36 -27.49 -6.66
N GLY A 33 10.45 -28.38 -5.65
CA GLY A 33 10.31 -27.98 -4.27
C GLY A 33 11.44 -28.47 -3.38
N GLN A 34 11.59 -27.79 -2.26
CA GLN A 34 12.54 -28.15 -1.22
C GLN A 34 11.84 -28.25 0.13
N ILE A 35 12.12 -29.35 0.83
CA ILE A 35 11.83 -29.52 2.24
C ILE A 35 13.13 -29.29 3.00
N VAL A 36 13.12 -28.32 3.91
CA VAL A 36 14.33 -27.96 4.66
C VAL A 36 14.06 -28.09 6.16
N LYS A 37 14.74 -29.01 6.83
CA LYS A 37 14.84 -29.01 8.29
C LYS A 37 15.95 -28.05 8.69
N ALA A 38 15.59 -26.91 9.28
CA ALA A 38 16.57 -25.89 9.63
C ALA A 38 17.53 -26.36 10.76
N VAL A 39 16.97 -26.95 11.80
CA VAL A 39 17.74 -27.60 12.89
C VAL A 39 17.06 -28.90 13.27
N GLU A 40 17.83 -29.98 13.33
CA GLU A 40 17.38 -31.29 13.79
C GLU A 40 18.10 -31.65 15.08
N THR A 41 17.37 -32.10 16.09
CA THR A 41 17.89 -32.51 17.39
C THR A 41 17.40 -33.92 17.73
N GLY A 42 18.25 -34.72 18.38
CA GLY A 42 17.95 -36.12 18.73
C GLY A 42 18.42 -37.13 17.70
N ALA A 43 19.10 -36.73 16.62
CA ALA A 43 19.67 -37.55 15.56
C ALA A 43 18.85 -38.82 15.21
N PRO A 44 17.62 -38.71 14.71
CA PRO A 44 16.76 -39.83 14.37
C PRO A 44 17.40 -40.68 13.24
N ALA A 45 17.06 -41.97 13.15
CA ALA A 45 17.56 -42.87 12.12
C ALA A 45 17.18 -42.40 10.68
N GLU A 46 16.02 -41.76 10.53
CA GLU A 46 15.60 -41.03 9.33
C GLU A 46 15.33 -39.57 9.75
N GLY A 47 16.05 -38.60 9.15
CA GLY A 47 15.83 -37.18 9.43
C GLY A 47 14.45 -36.68 9.00
N ASP A 48 13.94 -35.67 9.70
CA ASP A 48 12.59 -35.10 9.48
C ASP A 48 12.36 -34.68 8.01
N ALA A 49 13.35 -34.05 7.38
CA ALA A 49 13.24 -33.60 5.98
C ALA A 49 13.14 -34.79 5.01
N ALA A 50 13.93 -35.85 5.23
CA ALA A 50 13.88 -37.08 4.43
C ALA A 50 12.58 -37.85 4.64
N GLY A 51 12.11 -37.94 5.89
CA GLY A 51 10.84 -38.54 6.26
C GLY A 51 9.65 -37.80 5.63
N ALA A 52 9.66 -36.47 5.68
CA ALA A 52 8.63 -35.64 5.04
C ALA A 52 8.60 -35.82 3.52
N ARG A 53 9.78 -35.86 2.87
CA ARG A 53 9.90 -36.13 1.43
C ARG A 53 9.32 -37.50 1.06
N ARG A 54 9.63 -38.54 1.81
CA ARG A 54 9.11 -39.91 1.61
C ARG A 54 7.56 -39.91 1.77
N LEU A 55 7.05 -39.29 2.81
CA LEU A 55 5.61 -39.17 3.06
C LEU A 55 4.89 -38.34 2.00
N ALA A 56 5.57 -37.41 1.37
CA ALA A 56 5.01 -36.58 0.26
C ALA A 56 4.95 -37.33 -1.07
N GLY A 57 5.54 -38.54 -1.18
CA GLY A 57 5.53 -39.34 -2.40
C GLY A 57 6.85 -39.35 -3.18
N GLY A 58 7.90 -38.68 -2.72
CA GLY A 58 9.30 -38.86 -3.13
C GLY A 58 9.65 -38.59 -4.61
N GLY A 59 8.88 -37.83 -5.36
CA GLY A 59 9.11 -37.56 -6.79
C GLY A 59 10.44 -36.83 -7.07
N GLY A 60 10.99 -36.97 -8.29
CA GLY A 60 12.27 -36.39 -8.70
C GLY A 60 12.39 -34.88 -8.67
N THR A 61 11.26 -34.16 -8.46
CA THR A 61 11.20 -32.70 -8.35
C THR A 61 11.26 -32.18 -6.91
N LEU A 62 11.32 -33.09 -5.92
CA LEU A 62 11.31 -32.76 -4.49
C LEU A 62 12.63 -33.12 -3.84
N GLU A 63 13.36 -32.12 -3.33
CA GLU A 63 14.62 -32.28 -2.60
C GLU A 63 14.40 -32.10 -1.09
N ALA A 64 15.28 -32.74 -0.28
CA ALA A 64 15.26 -32.64 1.18
C ALA A 64 16.63 -32.26 1.72
N PHE A 65 16.67 -31.28 2.63
CA PHE A 65 17.88 -30.77 3.24
C PHE A 65 17.70 -30.68 4.76
N THR A 66 18.76 -31.06 5.51
CA THR A 66 18.89 -30.74 6.93
C THR A 66 20.14 -29.89 7.10
N LEU A 67 19.99 -28.66 7.65
CA LEU A 67 21.11 -27.73 7.70
C LEU A 67 22.01 -27.94 8.90
N LEU A 68 21.42 -28.15 10.08
CA LEU A 68 22.16 -28.42 11.31
C LEU A 68 21.58 -29.65 12.02
N THR A 69 22.45 -30.57 12.50
CA THR A 69 22.04 -31.74 13.25
C THR A 69 22.82 -31.82 14.56
N PHE A 70 22.11 -32.16 15.63
CA PHE A 70 22.64 -32.37 16.97
C PHE A 70 22.14 -33.70 17.54
N ALA A 71 23.02 -34.44 18.22
CA ALA A 71 22.71 -35.75 18.79
C ALA A 71 21.75 -35.69 19.99
N ALA A 72 21.86 -34.62 20.79
CA ALA A 72 21.02 -34.44 21.97
C ALA A 72 19.59 -34.05 21.61
N ALA A 73 18.59 -34.76 22.14
CA ALA A 73 17.16 -34.43 21.98
C ALA A 73 16.74 -33.29 22.91
N LEU A 74 17.28 -32.09 22.67
CA LEU A 74 17.08 -30.88 23.45
C LEU A 74 16.66 -29.73 22.54
N ALA A 75 16.30 -28.56 23.13
CA ALA A 75 16.09 -27.35 22.35
C ALA A 75 17.36 -26.98 21.55
N PRO A 76 17.26 -26.42 20.33
CA PRO A 76 18.39 -26.16 19.43
C PRO A 76 19.60 -25.52 20.10
N SER A 77 19.41 -24.40 20.81
CA SER A 77 20.50 -23.72 21.52
C SER A 77 21.14 -24.56 22.62
N THR A 78 20.36 -25.39 23.29
CA THR A 78 20.84 -26.27 24.36
C THR A 78 21.57 -27.50 23.77
N ALA A 79 21.05 -28.07 22.69
CA ALA A 79 21.69 -29.20 21.99
C ALA A 79 23.06 -28.78 21.43
N ALA A 80 23.14 -27.60 20.82
CA ALA A 80 24.42 -27.08 20.32
C ALA A 80 25.44 -26.88 21.45
N ARG A 81 25.02 -26.28 22.56
CA ARG A 81 25.89 -26.09 23.75
C ARG A 81 26.40 -27.41 24.34
N ALA A 82 25.56 -28.45 24.38
CA ALA A 82 25.94 -29.77 24.86
C ALA A 82 27.04 -30.42 23.99
N GLU A 83 27.16 -30.02 22.73
CA GLU A 83 28.20 -30.46 21.79
C GLU A 83 29.36 -29.47 21.64
N GLY A 84 29.43 -28.42 22.47
CA GLY A 84 30.47 -27.39 22.36
C GLY A 84 30.37 -26.57 21.08
N ARG A 85 29.18 -26.47 20.48
CA ARG A 85 28.87 -25.75 19.24
C ARG A 85 27.92 -24.60 19.54
N GLU A 86 27.86 -23.62 18.64
CA GLU A 86 26.92 -22.50 18.70
C GLU A 86 26.10 -22.45 17.42
N ILE A 87 24.82 -22.05 17.56
CA ILE A 87 23.97 -21.71 16.42
C ILE A 87 23.92 -20.18 16.35
N SER A 88 24.22 -19.64 15.17
CA SER A 88 23.99 -18.23 14.84
C SER A 88 22.81 -18.12 13.90
N LEU A 89 21.80 -17.31 14.25
CA LEU A 89 20.66 -17.04 13.39
C LEU A 89 21.09 -16.50 12.02
N ALA A 90 22.10 -15.64 12.00
CA ALA A 90 22.66 -15.09 10.75
C ALA A 90 23.30 -16.18 9.87
N ALA A 91 24.05 -17.12 10.47
CA ALA A 91 24.65 -18.24 9.73
C ALA A 91 23.58 -19.20 9.21
N LEU A 92 22.53 -19.47 9.98
CA LEU A 92 21.40 -20.31 9.56
C LEU A 92 20.64 -19.69 8.38
N LEU A 93 20.40 -18.38 8.42
CA LEU A 93 19.81 -17.63 7.32
C LEU A 93 20.70 -17.64 6.06
N ALA A 94 22.01 -17.50 6.21
CA ALA A 94 22.94 -17.59 5.09
C ALA A 94 22.90 -18.97 4.42
N GLN A 95 22.87 -20.06 5.21
CA GLN A 95 22.71 -21.41 4.68
C GLN A 95 21.37 -21.62 3.95
N LEU A 96 20.25 -21.12 4.53
CA LEU A 96 18.94 -21.18 3.87
C LEU A 96 18.93 -20.46 2.52
N ARG A 97 19.61 -19.30 2.43
CA ARG A 97 19.72 -18.51 1.20
C ARG A 97 20.67 -19.11 0.16
N ALA A 98 21.66 -19.87 0.61
CA ALA A 98 22.64 -20.54 -0.26
C ALA A 98 22.11 -21.83 -0.91
N LEU A 99 20.96 -22.36 -0.47
CA LEU A 99 20.35 -23.54 -1.09
C LEU A 99 19.97 -23.26 -2.55
N PRO A 100 19.99 -24.28 -3.42
CA PRO A 100 19.64 -24.15 -4.83
C PRO A 100 18.28 -23.46 -5.05
N LEU A 101 18.11 -22.75 -6.16
CA LEU A 101 16.85 -22.12 -6.53
C LEU A 101 15.77 -23.17 -6.81
N CYS A 102 14.57 -22.95 -6.30
CA CYS A 102 13.40 -23.81 -6.46
C CYS A 102 12.14 -22.94 -6.62
N ASP A 103 11.02 -23.56 -6.99
CA ASP A 103 9.76 -22.83 -7.14
C ASP A 103 9.12 -22.54 -5.78
N TRP A 104 9.28 -23.48 -4.83
CA TRP A 104 8.81 -23.32 -3.46
C TRP A 104 9.72 -24.04 -2.46
N ARG A 105 9.70 -23.56 -1.22
CA ARG A 105 10.46 -24.12 -0.09
C ARG A 105 9.60 -24.18 1.15
N VAL A 106 9.56 -25.35 1.80
CA VAL A 106 8.95 -25.50 3.12
C VAL A 106 10.08 -25.68 4.14
N VAL A 107 10.20 -24.76 5.07
CA VAL A 107 11.21 -24.78 6.14
C VAL A 107 10.57 -25.26 7.43
N GLU A 108 11.06 -26.35 8.00
CA GLU A 108 10.57 -26.90 9.27
C GLU A 108 11.47 -26.47 10.43
N GLY A 109 10.86 -25.89 11.47
CA GLY A 109 11.49 -25.57 12.74
C GLY A 109 11.52 -26.75 13.70
N ALA A 110 12.37 -26.70 14.71
CA ALA A 110 12.42 -27.66 15.83
C ALA A 110 11.67 -27.13 17.05
N GLY A 111 10.85 -27.95 17.69
CA GLY A 111 10.04 -27.53 18.86
C GLY A 111 8.86 -26.60 18.51
N GLY A 112 8.44 -25.78 19.45
CA GLY A 112 7.42 -24.77 19.28
C GLY A 112 7.96 -23.45 18.74
N ILE A 113 7.06 -22.51 18.37
CA ILE A 113 7.39 -21.21 17.77
C ILE A 113 8.37 -20.39 18.64
N ALA A 114 8.22 -20.44 19.97
CA ALA A 114 9.05 -19.71 20.92
C ALA A 114 10.25 -20.52 21.44
N THR A 115 10.60 -21.64 20.80
CA THR A 115 11.78 -22.45 21.19
C THR A 115 13.05 -21.70 20.81
N PRO A 116 14.00 -21.45 21.76
CA PRO A 116 15.25 -20.76 21.48
C PRO A 116 16.12 -21.50 20.47
N ILE A 117 16.59 -20.78 19.45
CA ILE A 117 17.47 -21.31 18.41
C ILE A 117 18.93 -21.09 18.76
N ASP A 118 19.29 -19.93 19.29
CA ASP A 118 20.66 -19.49 19.53
C ASP A 118 20.93 -19.02 20.96
N ALA A 119 22.16 -18.56 21.22
CA ALA A 119 22.59 -18.10 22.53
C ALA A 119 21.90 -16.82 23.01
N GLU A 120 21.42 -15.98 22.10
CA GLU A 120 20.65 -14.78 22.41
C GLU A 120 19.16 -15.08 22.65
N ALA A 121 18.79 -16.35 22.75
CA ALA A 121 17.43 -16.83 22.94
C ALA A 121 16.44 -16.40 21.83
N ARG A 122 16.93 -16.08 20.62
CA ARG A 122 16.08 -15.85 19.45
C ARG A 122 15.36 -17.13 19.05
N ASP A 123 14.12 -17.01 18.63
CA ASP A 123 13.23 -18.12 18.35
C ASP A 123 12.82 -18.22 16.86
N TRP A 124 11.88 -19.10 16.53
CA TRP A 124 11.42 -19.27 15.15
C TRP A 124 10.63 -18.07 14.61
N ALA A 125 10.03 -17.24 15.47
CA ALA A 125 9.42 -16.01 15.02
C ALA A 125 10.49 -14.95 14.66
N ASP A 126 11.64 -14.93 15.34
CA ASP A 126 12.77 -14.07 14.98
C ASP A 126 13.41 -14.53 13.67
N LEU A 127 13.54 -15.86 13.45
CA LEU A 127 13.93 -16.40 12.15
C LEU A 127 12.94 -15.99 11.06
N ALA A 128 11.64 -16.11 11.30
CA ALA A 128 10.61 -15.72 10.35
C ALA A 128 10.71 -14.22 9.99
N ALA A 129 10.92 -13.36 10.99
CA ALA A 129 11.06 -11.92 10.76
C ALA A 129 12.27 -11.59 9.86
N ALA A 130 13.36 -12.36 9.95
CA ALA A 130 14.58 -12.16 9.17
C ALA A 130 14.58 -12.90 7.80
N LEU A 131 13.90 -14.04 7.72
CA LEU A 131 13.72 -14.83 6.50
C LEU A 131 12.63 -14.25 5.60
N VAL A 132 11.59 -13.65 6.20
CA VAL A 132 10.38 -13.10 5.55
C VAL A 132 9.70 -14.17 4.67
N PRO A 133 9.26 -15.31 5.24
CA PRO A 133 8.53 -16.32 4.49
C PRO A 133 7.18 -15.77 4.03
N ASP A 134 6.63 -16.36 2.99
CA ASP A 134 5.30 -16.00 2.47
C ASP A 134 4.17 -16.36 3.44
N ALA A 135 4.39 -17.38 4.29
CA ALA A 135 3.45 -17.78 5.33
C ALA A 135 4.14 -18.49 6.51
N ILE A 136 3.53 -18.37 7.69
CA ILE A 136 3.90 -19.15 8.90
C ILE A 136 2.74 -20.08 9.23
N VAL A 137 3.00 -21.37 9.24
CA VAL A 137 2.05 -22.43 9.64
C VAL A 137 2.41 -22.91 11.05
N ILE A 138 1.45 -22.78 11.97
CA ILE A 138 1.61 -23.25 13.35
C ILE A 138 0.84 -24.55 13.51
N VAL A 139 1.55 -25.65 13.69
CA VAL A 139 0.96 -26.97 13.89
C VAL A 139 0.58 -27.16 15.37
N VAL A 140 -0.67 -27.46 15.62
CA VAL A 140 -1.23 -27.69 16.96
C VAL A 140 -1.97 -29.03 16.97
N PRO A 141 -1.74 -29.93 17.97
CA PRO A 141 -2.48 -31.18 18.06
C PRO A 141 -3.96 -30.90 18.36
N ASP A 142 -4.88 -31.47 17.55
CA ASP A 142 -6.31 -31.27 17.72
C ASP A 142 -6.87 -32.13 18.86
N ARG A 143 -6.71 -31.65 20.09
CA ARG A 143 -7.11 -32.32 21.33
C ARG A 143 -7.50 -31.31 22.39
N LEU A 144 -7.92 -31.77 23.55
CA LEU A 144 -8.18 -30.87 24.71
C LEU A 144 -6.90 -30.06 25.04
N GLY A 145 -7.05 -28.74 25.21
CA GLY A 145 -5.97 -27.79 25.39
C GLY A 145 -5.44 -27.14 24.12
N ALA A 146 -5.90 -27.54 22.93
CA ALA A 146 -5.49 -26.98 21.64
C ALA A 146 -5.77 -25.47 21.55
N ILE A 147 -6.89 -24.98 22.10
CA ILE A 147 -7.25 -23.56 22.06
C ILE A 147 -6.20 -22.69 22.72
N ASN A 148 -5.76 -23.06 23.92
CA ASN A 148 -4.72 -22.31 24.63
C ASN A 148 -3.38 -22.33 23.89
N GLN A 149 -2.93 -23.51 23.46
CA GLN A 149 -1.67 -23.67 22.73
C GLN A 149 -1.68 -22.90 21.41
N ALA A 150 -2.79 -22.99 20.65
CA ALA A 150 -2.95 -22.26 19.38
C ALA A 150 -2.91 -20.75 19.56
N ARG A 151 -3.64 -20.22 20.55
CA ARG A 151 -3.70 -18.76 20.79
C ARG A 151 -2.36 -18.19 21.20
N LEU A 152 -1.63 -18.86 22.10
CA LEU A 152 -0.29 -18.41 22.55
C LEU A 152 0.72 -18.47 21.40
N ALA A 153 0.78 -19.57 20.68
CA ALA A 153 1.69 -19.73 19.55
C ALA A 153 1.35 -18.77 18.40
N PHE A 154 0.06 -18.58 18.11
CA PHE A 154 -0.41 -17.62 17.11
C PHE A 154 -0.05 -16.18 17.49
N ALA A 155 -0.23 -15.78 18.74
CA ALA A 155 0.12 -14.42 19.19
C ALA A 155 1.62 -14.11 18.99
N ARG A 156 2.52 -15.09 19.27
CA ARG A 156 3.97 -14.95 19.05
C ARG A 156 4.31 -14.82 17.55
N ALA A 157 3.71 -15.64 16.71
CA ALA A 157 3.98 -15.63 15.27
C ALA A 157 3.35 -14.40 14.59
N ALA A 158 2.11 -14.03 14.93
CA ALA A 158 1.41 -12.88 14.39
C ALA A 158 2.11 -11.54 14.72
N ALA A 159 2.89 -11.49 15.81
CA ALA A 159 3.72 -10.35 16.15
C ALA A 159 4.80 -10.03 15.09
N THR A 160 5.12 -10.97 14.18
CA THR A 160 6.03 -10.73 13.05
C THR A 160 5.39 -9.91 11.94
N GLY A 161 4.05 -9.76 11.93
CA GLY A 161 3.30 -9.11 10.86
C GLY A 161 3.18 -9.95 9.57
N LEU A 162 3.68 -11.18 9.57
CA LEU A 162 3.62 -12.09 8.42
C LEU A 162 2.30 -12.87 8.40
N PRO A 163 1.82 -13.31 7.21
CA PRO A 163 0.66 -14.16 7.10
C PRO A 163 0.85 -15.41 7.96
N THR A 164 -0.05 -15.61 8.93
CA THR A 164 0.06 -16.66 9.93
C THR A 164 -1.27 -17.39 10.10
N GLY A 165 -1.24 -18.71 10.14
CA GLY A 165 -2.40 -19.54 10.42
C GLY A 165 -2.06 -20.78 11.26
N VAL A 166 -3.08 -21.30 11.90
CA VAL A 166 -3.00 -22.52 12.74
C VAL A 166 -3.48 -23.71 11.95
N TRP A 167 -2.70 -24.76 11.95
CA TRP A 167 -3.06 -26.08 11.42
C TRP A 167 -3.39 -27.01 12.60
N LEU A 168 -4.69 -27.27 12.79
CA LEU A 168 -5.12 -28.28 13.76
C LEU A 168 -4.84 -29.67 13.18
N ASN A 169 -3.86 -30.37 13.75
CA ASN A 169 -3.46 -31.70 13.27
C ASN A 169 -4.43 -32.77 13.78
N SER A 170 -5.33 -33.19 12.90
CA SER A 170 -6.39 -34.16 13.19
C SER A 170 -5.89 -35.58 13.50
N HIS A 171 -4.60 -35.87 13.26
CA HIS A 171 -4.00 -37.16 13.70
C HIS A 171 -4.09 -37.35 15.22
N PHE A 172 -4.23 -36.26 15.98
CA PHE A 172 -4.39 -36.28 17.43
C PHE A 172 -5.85 -36.14 17.86
N ALA A 173 -6.80 -36.08 16.94
CA ALA A 173 -8.22 -35.94 17.24
C ALA A 173 -8.79 -37.28 17.71
N THR A 174 -9.10 -37.37 18.99
CA THR A 174 -9.70 -38.58 19.60
C THR A 174 -11.19 -38.42 19.84
N ASP A 175 -11.71 -37.20 19.84
CA ASP A 175 -13.13 -36.88 20.09
C ASP A 175 -13.60 -35.79 19.10
N PRO A 176 -14.59 -36.12 18.24
CA PRO A 176 -15.16 -35.16 17.27
C PRO A 176 -15.76 -33.90 17.93
N THR A 177 -16.30 -34.02 19.15
CA THR A 177 -16.88 -32.89 19.89
C THR A 177 -15.81 -31.89 20.30
N VAL A 178 -14.68 -32.41 20.79
CA VAL A 178 -13.51 -31.57 21.15
C VAL A 178 -12.96 -30.88 19.90
N SER A 179 -12.84 -31.59 18.78
CA SER A 179 -12.37 -31.01 17.51
C SER A 179 -13.32 -29.92 16.98
N ALA A 180 -14.62 -30.13 17.06
CA ALA A 180 -15.61 -29.13 16.66
C ALA A 180 -15.53 -27.87 17.55
N SER A 181 -15.43 -28.07 18.87
CA SER A 181 -15.25 -26.98 19.85
C SER A 181 -13.95 -26.20 19.60
N ASN A 182 -12.82 -26.89 19.39
CA ASN A 182 -11.53 -26.24 19.10
C ASN A 182 -11.64 -25.31 17.88
N ARG A 183 -12.26 -25.78 16.79
CA ARG A 183 -12.45 -24.99 15.56
C ARG A 183 -13.35 -23.79 15.79
N ALA A 184 -14.48 -23.97 16.45
CA ALA A 184 -15.43 -22.90 16.73
C ALA A 184 -14.81 -21.78 17.61
N GLU A 185 -14.15 -22.16 18.70
CA GLU A 185 -13.54 -21.22 19.63
C GLU A 185 -12.34 -20.47 19.04
N LEU A 186 -11.51 -21.14 18.24
CA LEU A 186 -10.38 -20.48 17.57
C LEU A 186 -10.88 -19.54 16.47
N ALA A 187 -11.91 -19.92 15.71
CA ALA A 187 -12.54 -19.04 14.72
C ALA A 187 -13.17 -17.81 15.38
N ALA A 188 -13.91 -17.99 16.49
CA ALA A 188 -14.49 -16.89 17.27
C ALA A 188 -13.41 -15.96 17.85
N ALA A 189 -12.23 -16.50 18.18
CA ALA A 189 -11.07 -15.72 18.64
C ALA A 189 -10.30 -15.03 17.48
N GLY A 190 -10.77 -15.13 16.23
CA GLY A 190 -10.13 -14.53 15.07
C GLY A 190 -8.79 -15.20 14.67
N VAL A 191 -8.55 -16.44 15.08
CA VAL A 191 -7.37 -17.22 14.71
C VAL A 191 -7.61 -17.89 13.35
N PRO A 192 -6.83 -17.58 12.29
CA PRO A 192 -6.97 -18.23 10.99
C PRO A 192 -6.67 -19.73 11.09
N LEU A 193 -7.63 -20.57 10.70
CA LEU A 193 -7.45 -22.02 10.62
C LEU A 193 -7.15 -22.41 9.19
N TRP A 194 -6.03 -23.12 8.98
CA TRP A 194 -5.57 -23.59 7.69
C TRP A 194 -5.55 -25.13 7.65
N SER A 195 -5.91 -25.68 6.51
CA SER A 195 -5.99 -27.13 6.29
C SER A 195 -5.38 -27.58 4.95
N SER A 196 -5.03 -26.60 4.09
CA SER A 196 -4.49 -26.85 2.77
C SER A 196 -3.58 -25.70 2.32
N VAL A 197 -2.86 -25.92 1.22
CA VAL A 197 -2.07 -24.86 0.55
C VAL A 197 -2.97 -23.70 0.08
N ALA A 198 -4.24 -23.97 -0.26
CA ALA A 198 -5.16 -22.92 -0.67
C ALA A 198 -5.47 -21.90 0.44
N ASP A 199 -5.36 -22.32 1.71
CA ASP A 199 -5.57 -21.43 2.86
C ASP A 199 -4.37 -20.50 3.12
N LEU A 200 -3.21 -20.83 2.59
CA LEU A 200 -1.96 -20.06 2.81
C LEU A 200 -2.04 -18.65 2.21
N LYS A 201 -3.13 -18.28 1.50
CA LYS A 201 -3.42 -16.98 0.88
C LYS A 201 -2.18 -16.10 0.73
N VAL A 202 -1.21 -16.59 -0.04
CA VAL A 202 0.04 -15.89 -0.30
C VAL A 202 -0.23 -14.85 -1.37
N GLU A 203 -1.00 -13.83 -1.00
CA GLU A 203 -1.04 -12.59 -1.74
C GLU A 203 0.20 -11.79 -1.31
N ARG A 204 1.32 -11.97 -2.01
CA ARG A 204 2.29 -10.89 -2.04
C ARG A 204 1.59 -9.71 -2.69
N VAL A 205 1.19 -8.74 -1.87
CA VAL A 205 0.89 -7.40 -2.35
C VAL A 205 2.22 -6.81 -2.82
N TYR A 206 2.60 -7.13 -4.07
CA TYR A 206 3.51 -6.25 -4.78
C TYR A 206 2.74 -4.93 -4.91
N PRO A 207 3.29 -3.80 -4.46
CA PRO A 207 2.70 -2.52 -4.76
C PRO A 207 2.66 -2.42 -6.29
N ASN A 208 1.46 -2.49 -6.88
CA ASN A 208 1.09 -2.32 -8.29
C ASN A 208 0.54 -3.52 -9.05
N VAL A 209 0.30 -4.69 -8.45
CA VAL A 209 -0.46 -5.73 -9.15
C VAL A 209 -1.44 -6.37 -8.17
N LEU A 210 -2.70 -5.93 -8.19
CA LEU A 210 -3.82 -6.80 -7.85
C LEU A 210 -3.83 -7.90 -8.90
N VAL A 211 -3.17 -9.02 -8.62
CA VAL A 211 -3.40 -10.25 -9.38
C VAL A 211 -4.69 -10.82 -8.80
N GLU A 212 -5.82 -10.47 -9.42
CA GLU A 212 -7.01 -11.28 -9.27
C GLU A 212 -6.67 -12.70 -9.73
N ARG A 213 -7.17 -13.68 -9.00
CA ARG A 213 -6.97 -15.11 -9.26
C ARG A 213 -7.25 -15.43 -10.72
N ALA A 214 -6.21 -15.73 -11.49
CA ALA A 214 -6.39 -16.54 -12.67
C ALA A 214 -6.90 -17.92 -12.23
N SER A 215 -7.95 -18.40 -12.86
CA SER A 215 -8.47 -19.74 -12.64
C SER A 215 -7.35 -20.76 -12.89
N GLU A 216 -7.25 -21.78 -12.07
CA GLU A 216 -6.21 -22.82 -12.08
C GLU A 216 -6.03 -23.53 -13.43
N SER A 217 -6.97 -23.40 -14.37
CA SER A 217 -6.91 -23.99 -15.70
C SER A 217 -5.94 -23.31 -16.69
N ALA A 218 -5.42 -22.12 -16.38
CA ALA A 218 -4.53 -21.38 -17.29
C ALA A 218 -3.03 -21.61 -17.02
N LEU A 219 -2.64 -22.24 -15.91
CA LEU A 219 -1.25 -22.46 -15.52
C LEU A 219 -0.60 -23.72 -16.12
N GLU A 220 -1.37 -24.56 -16.82
CA GLU A 220 -0.86 -25.85 -17.33
C GLU A 220 0.02 -25.75 -18.58
N SER A 221 0.11 -24.61 -19.28
CA SER A 221 0.72 -24.59 -20.62
C SER A 221 2.09 -23.92 -20.76
N THR A 222 2.67 -23.27 -19.72
CA THR A 222 3.94 -22.56 -19.90
C THR A 222 4.93 -22.75 -18.76
N ARG A 223 5.57 -23.91 -18.72
CA ARG A 223 6.81 -24.15 -17.97
C ARG A 223 8.01 -23.51 -18.69
N SER A 224 8.05 -22.19 -18.77
CA SER A 224 9.24 -21.50 -19.25
C SER A 224 9.89 -20.74 -18.09
N THR A 225 11.15 -21.05 -17.77
CA THR A 225 12.02 -20.25 -16.88
C THR A 225 12.35 -18.88 -17.53
N SER A 226 11.92 -18.64 -18.75
CA SER A 226 12.10 -17.41 -19.51
C SER A 226 11.12 -16.32 -19.03
N LEU A 227 11.63 -15.12 -18.85
CA LEU A 227 10.86 -13.94 -18.46
C LEU A 227 9.73 -13.62 -19.45
N LEU A 228 10.01 -13.73 -20.75
CA LEU A 228 9.10 -13.29 -21.82
C LEU A 228 7.77 -14.03 -21.85
N PRO A 229 7.70 -15.38 -21.84
CA PRO A 229 6.42 -16.09 -21.82
C PRO A 229 5.55 -15.74 -20.61
N ARG A 230 6.16 -15.57 -19.42
CA ARG A 230 5.45 -15.15 -18.22
C ARG A 230 4.82 -13.76 -18.40
N LEU A 231 5.56 -12.81 -18.97
CA LEU A 231 5.06 -11.46 -19.23
C LEU A 231 3.97 -11.46 -20.31
N GLN A 232 4.15 -12.25 -21.39
CA GLN A 232 3.16 -12.40 -22.45
C GLN A 232 1.85 -12.98 -21.91
N HIS A 233 1.93 -14.01 -21.06
CA HIS A 233 0.76 -14.61 -20.42
C HIS A 233 0.00 -13.58 -19.57
N ALA A 234 0.70 -12.86 -18.68
CA ALA A 234 0.09 -11.83 -17.84
C ALA A 234 -0.55 -10.69 -18.65
N LEU A 235 0.04 -10.30 -19.77
CA LEU A 235 -0.52 -9.29 -20.68
C LEU A 235 -1.74 -9.81 -21.45
N ALA A 236 -1.72 -11.07 -21.88
CA ALA A 236 -2.85 -11.71 -22.55
C ALA A 236 -4.05 -11.86 -21.60
N GLU A 237 -3.80 -12.21 -20.33
CA GLU A 237 -4.80 -12.29 -19.29
C GLU A 237 -5.46 -10.93 -19.04
N ARG A 238 -4.67 -9.87 -18.84
CA ARG A 238 -5.22 -8.50 -18.75
C ARG A 238 -5.98 -8.08 -20.01
N GLY A 239 -5.59 -8.59 -21.19
CA GLY A 239 -6.33 -8.36 -22.44
C GLY A 239 -7.72 -8.99 -22.40
N ARG A 240 -7.83 -10.25 -21.93
CA ARG A 240 -9.11 -10.97 -21.79
C ARG A 240 -10.05 -10.31 -20.79
N GLU A 241 -9.50 -9.74 -19.72
CA GLU A 241 -10.24 -9.03 -18.69
C GLU A 241 -10.60 -7.57 -19.10
N GLY A 242 -10.23 -7.11 -20.27
CA GLY A 242 -10.41 -5.71 -20.68
C GLY A 242 -9.57 -4.70 -19.89
N LEU A 243 -8.58 -5.17 -19.12
CA LEU A 243 -7.74 -4.35 -18.22
C LEU A 243 -6.40 -3.94 -18.86
N ARG A 244 -6.07 -4.41 -20.05
CA ARG A 244 -4.83 -4.04 -20.73
C ARG A 244 -4.78 -2.54 -20.99
N ARG A 245 -3.63 -1.94 -20.68
CA ARG A 245 -3.35 -0.52 -20.89
C ARG A 245 -2.37 -0.34 -22.04
N GLU A 246 -2.61 0.67 -22.87
CA GLU A 246 -1.77 1.01 -24.00
C GLU A 246 -1.40 2.48 -23.96
N LEU A 247 -0.17 2.79 -24.34
CA LEU A 247 0.25 4.17 -24.56
C LEU A 247 -0.37 4.67 -25.86
N ARG A 248 -1.09 5.79 -25.78
CA ARG A 248 -1.67 6.44 -26.95
C ARG A 248 -1.11 7.85 -27.07
N VAL A 249 -0.60 8.18 -28.23
CA VAL A 249 -0.21 9.55 -28.53
C VAL A 249 -1.48 10.39 -28.67
N THR A 250 -1.57 11.43 -27.86
CA THR A 250 -2.68 12.39 -27.90
C THR A 250 -2.11 13.75 -28.31
N THR A 251 -2.50 14.21 -29.48
CA THR A 251 -2.12 15.55 -29.96
C THR A 251 -3.22 16.53 -29.60
N PRO A 252 -2.92 17.64 -28.90
CA PRO A 252 -3.88 18.70 -28.71
C PRO A 252 -4.35 19.24 -30.08
N ALA A 253 -5.64 19.20 -30.33
CA ALA A 253 -6.23 19.70 -31.57
C ALA A 253 -7.33 20.71 -31.25
N ALA A 254 -7.52 21.66 -32.17
CA ALA A 254 -8.61 22.62 -32.07
C ALA A 254 -9.97 21.89 -32.05
N GLY A 255 -10.91 22.33 -31.23
CA GLY A 255 -12.24 21.74 -31.10
C GLY A 255 -12.33 20.47 -30.24
N VAL A 256 -11.22 19.98 -29.69
CA VAL A 256 -11.25 18.88 -28.71
C VAL A 256 -11.63 19.41 -27.33
N LEU A 257 -12.70 18.87 -26.76
CA LEU A 257 -13.07 19.08 -25.36
C LEU A 257 -12.32 18.08 -24.49
N ASN A 258 -11.22 18.51 -23.86
CA ASN A 258 -10.42 17.64 -23.01
C ASN A 258 -10.84 17.75 -21.53
N LEU A 259 -11.55 16.72 -21.08
CA LEU A 259 -11.99 16.52 -19.69
C LEU A 259 -11.24 15.32 -19.04
N ALA A 260 -10.07 14.93 -19.57
CA ALA A 260 -9.29 13.77 -19.10
C ALA A 260 -8.04 14.15 -18.30
N ASP A 261 -7.47 15.33 -18.54
CA ASP A 261 -6.27 15.79 -17.83
C ASP A 261 -6.60 16.49 -16.49
N ASN A 262 -5.57 16.84 -15.72
CA ASN A 262 -5.71 17.48 -14.41
C ASN A 262 -5.30 18.98 -14.44
N ASP A 263 -5.20 19.59 -15.59
CA ASP A 263 -4.93 21.02 -15.75
C ASP A 263 -6.22 21.85 -15.54
N TYR A 264 -6.71 21.86 -14.30
CA TYR A 264 -8.02 22.44 -13.95
C TYR A 264 -8.14 23.94 -14.30
N LEU A 265 -7.03 24.67 -14.24
CA LEU A 265 -7.02 26.10 -14.58
C LEU A 265 -6.57 26.39 -16.01
N GLY A 266 -6.17 25.37 -16.79
CA GLY A 266 -5.74 25.54 -18.17
C GLY A 266 -4.40 26.29 -18.28
N LEU A 267 -3.50 26.10 -17.32
CA LEU A 267 -2.22 26.83 -17.26
C LEU A 267 -1.09 26.14 -18.04
N ALA A 268 -1.25 24.89 -18.47
CA ALA A 268 -0.19 24.16 -19.17
C ALA A 268 0.29 24.85 -20.47
N HIS A 269 -0.56 25.68 -21.06
CA HIS A 269 -0.24 26.47 -22.26
C HIS A 269 -0.20 27.99 -22.01
N ASP A 270 -0.15 28.41 -20.73
CA ASP A 270 -0.04 29.85 -20.41
C ASP A 270 1.35 30.37 -20.82
N PRO A 271 1.42 31.41 -21.68
CA PRO A 271 2.69 31.92 -22.18
C PRO A 271 3.58 32.51 -21.09
N ALA A 272 3.02 32.95 -19.96
CA ALA A 272 3.80 33.47 -18.84
C ALA A 272 4.64 32.37 -18.17
N LEU A 273 4.08 31.12 -18.06
CA LEU A 273 4.83 29.98 -17.52
C LEU A 273 5.97 29.57 -18.46
N ALA A 274 5.67 29.50 -19.77
CA ALA A 274 6.69 29.20 -20.77
C ALA A 274 7.84 30.23 -20.78
N ALA A 275 7.50 31.52 -20.69
CA ALA A 275 8.50 32.59 -20.61
C ALA A 275 9.34 32.52 -19.32
N ALA A 276 8.72 32.18 -18.17
CA ALA A 276 9.43 32.01 -16.92
C ALA A 276 10.42 30.83 -17.00
N ALA A 277 9.98 29.69 -17.54
CA ALA A 277 10.84 28.53 -17.77
C ALA A 277 12.02 28.85 -18.70
N ALA A 278 11.79 29.57 -19.81
CA ALA A 278 12.84 29.98 -20.74
C ALA A 278 13.89 30.90 -20.09
N ARG A 279 13.46 31.88 -19.28
CA ARG A 279 14.40 32.73 -18.50
C ARG A 279 15.20 31.90 -17.51
N ALA A 280 14.58 30.96 -16.81
CA ALA A 280 15.28 30.10 -15.88
C ALA A 280 16.28 29.17 -16.58
N ALA A 281 15.97 28.67 -17.77
CA ALA A 281 16.89 27.89 -18.58
C ALA A 281 18.16 28.68 -18.93
N THR A 282 18.02 29.96 -19.30
CA THR A 282 19.15 30.83 -19.61
C THR A 282 19.99 31.16 -18.37
N ALA A 283 19.32 31.39 -17.22
CA ALA A 283 20.02 31.84 -16.01
C ALA A 283 20.63 30.70 -15.18
N HIS A 284 19.99 29.52 -15.15
CA HIS A 284 20.33 28.42 -14.24
C HIS A 284 20.57 27.08 -14.95
N GLY A 285 20.45 27.04 -16.28
CA GLY A 285 20.55 25.80 -17.05
C GLY A 285 19.25 24.99 -17.07
N THR A 286 19.27 23.90 -17.84
CA THR A 286 18.09 23.02 -18.04
C THR A 286 17.94 21.94 -16.98
N SER A 287 18.95 21.75 -16.14
CA SER A 287 18.97 20.75 -15.06
C SER A 287 19.70 21.32 -13.84
N ALA A 288 19.30 20.89 -12.64
CA ALA A 288 20.06 21.14 -11.43
C ALA A 288 21.37 20.34 -11.38
N ALA A 289 21.53 19.32 -12.19
CA ALA A 289 22.72 18.47 -12.40
C ALA A 289 23.28 17.78 -11.16
N ALA A 290 22.66 17.94 -9.99
CA ALA A 290 23.07 17.35 -8.72
C ALA A 290 21.88 17.14 -7.79
N SER A 291 22.07 16.32 -6.74
CA SER A 291 21.07 16.22 -5.68
C SER A 291 20.96 17.53 -4.89
N PRO A 292 19.83 17.76 -4.20
CA PRO A 292 19.66 18.96 -3.36
C PRO A 292 20.77 19.16 -2.33
N LEU A 293 21.32 18.08 -1.79
CA LEU A 293 22.33 18.13 -0.73
C LEU A 293 23.77 18.36 -1.24
N VAL A 294 23.97 18.38 -2.55
CA VAL A 294 25.29 18.68 -3.15
C VAL A 294 25.29 20.11 -3.68
N THR A 295 24.78 20.34 -4.88
CA THR A 295 24.70 21.68 -5.51
C THR A 295 23.36 21.92 -6.19
N GLY A 296 22.41 20.96 -6.10
CA GLY A 296 21.13 21.03 -6.80
C GLY A 296 20.10 21.96 -6.16
N TRP A 297 20.26 22.34 -4.88
CA TRP A 297 19.37 23.29 -4.21
C TRP A 297 19.81 24.72 -4.49
N GLN A 298 19.28 25.29 -5.54
CA GLN A 298 19.64 26.61 -6.05
C GLN A 298 18.69 27.71 -5.52
N PRO A 299 19.01 29.01 -5.66
CA PRO A 299 18.16 30.10 -5.19
C PRO A 299 16.69 30.02 -5.61
N PRO A 300 16.32 29.64 -6.85
CA PRO A 300 14.92 29.47 -7.23
C PRO A 300 14.18 28.43 -6.41
N HIS A 301 14.85 27.33 -5.99
CA HIS A 301 14.23 26.30 -5.15
C HIS A 301 13.87 26.85 -3.77
N ALA A 302 14.78 27.59 -3.15
CA ALA A 302 14.54 28.22 -1.85
C ALA A 302 13.41 29.26 -1.93
N ALA A 303 13.40 30.09 -2.98
CA ALA A 303 12.38 31.09 -3.21
C ALA A 303 10.98 30.47 -3.38
N LEU A 304 10.84 29.48 -4.27
CA LEU A 304 9.54 28.78 -4.46
C LEU A 304 9.08 28.09 -3.17
N THR A 305 10.01 27.50 -2.42
CA THR A 305 9.65 26.84 -1.15
C THR A 305 9.10 27.83 -0.13
N ALA A 306 9.68 29.04 -0.05
CA ALA A 306 9.18 30.12 0.80
C ALA A 306 7.82 30.63 0.33
N GLU A 307 7.62 30.82 -1.00
CA GLU A 307 6.35 31.23 -1.59
C GLU A 307 5.22 30.22 -1.28
N LEU A 308 5.50 28.92 -1.43
CA LEU A 308 4.56 27.85 -1.11
C LEU A 308 4.25 27.82 0.39
N GLY A 309 5.28 27.98 1.23
CA GLY A 309 5.10 28.08 2.68
C GLY A 309 4.16 29.21 3.07
N ALA A 310 4.38 30.41 2.53
CA ALA A 310 3.53 31.58 2.75
C ALA A 310 2.08 31.36 2.25
N TRP A 311 1.92 30.72 1.09
CA TRP A 311 0.62 30.44 0.48
C TRP A 311 -0.24 29.52 1.35
N HIS A 312 0.36 28.48 1.91
CA HIS A 312 -0.32 27.50 2.76
C HIS A 312 -0.29 27.81 4.26
N GLY A 313 0.53 28.76 4.70
CA GLY A 313 0.74 29.07 6.13
C GLY A 313 1.64 28.06 6.83
N PHE A 314 2.69 27.59 6.17
CA PHE A 314 3.70 26.67 6.73
C PHE A 314 5.08 27.32 6.72
N PRO A 315 5.90 27.08 7.76
CA PRO A 315 7.24 27.71 7.85
C PRO A 315 8.30 27.05 6.98
N LEU A 316 8.13 25.78 6.59
CA LEU A 316 9.20 24.95 6.03
C LEU A 316 8.69 24.09 4.88
N GLY A 317 9.54 23.80 3.88
CA GLY A 317 9.16 22.95 2.77
C GLY A 317 10.35 22.29 2.07
N LEU A 318 10.02 21.29 1.23
CA LEU A 318 10.95 20.60 0.33
C LEU A 318 10.30 20.43 -1.05
N LEU A 319 11.11 20.36 -2.10
CA LEU A 319 10.67 20.09 -3.48
C LEU A 319 11.09 18.69 -3.91
N TRP A 320 10.25 18.05 -4.72
CA TRP A 320 10.38 16.65 -5.15
C TRP A 320 10.22 16.52 -6.66
N SER A 321 10.74 15.45 -7.22
CA SER A 321 10.60 15.13 -8.65
C SER A 321 9.16 14.83 -9.09
N SER A 322 8.30 14.38 -8.17
CA SER A 322 6.87 14.11 -8.42
C SER A 322 6.09 13.97 -7.12
N GLY A 323 4.74 14.10 -7.18
CA GLY A 323 3.85 13.81 -6.04
C GLY A 323 3.97 12.36 -5.56
N TYR A 324 4.22 11.42 -6.48
CA TYR A 324 4.47 10.03 -6.11
C TYR A 324 5.71 9.89 -5.24
N ALA A 325 6.83 10.54 -5.61
CA ALA A 325 8.06 10.53 -4.84
C ALA A 325 7.87 11.17 -3.45
N ALA A 326 7.18 12.32 -3.39
CA ALA A 326 6.86 13.01 -2.14
C ALA A 326 6.05 12.12 -1.17
N ASN A 327 4.93 11.55 -1.64
CA ASN A 327 4.09 10.66 -0.85
C ASN A 327 4.85 9.41 -0.40
N SER A 328 5.56 8.74 -1.32
CA SER A 328 6.34 7.54 -0.99
C SER A 328 7.44 7.81 0.02
N ALA A 329 8.16 8.94 -0.11
CA ALA A 329 9.22 9.31 0.80
C ALA A 329 8.70 9.60 2.21
N VAL A 330 7.75 10.54 2.33
CA VAL A 330 7.22 10.99 3.62
C VAL A 330 6.53 9.85 4.37
N LEU A 331 5.63 9.13 3.71
CA LEU A 331 4.84 8.07 4.34
C LEU A 331 5.62 6.76 4.50
N GLY A 332 6.71 6.57 3.74
CA GLY A 332 7.61 5.44 3.94
C GLY A 332 8.64 5.65 5.04
N LEU A 333 8.81 6.90 5.49
CA LEU A 333 9.87 7.27 6.42
C LEU A 333 9.34 7.70 7.80
N LEU A 334 8.30 8.55 7.87
CA LEU A 334 7.84 9.12 9.14
C LEU A 334 7.16 8.07 10.03
N PRO A 335 6.20 7.27 9.55
CA PRO A 335 5.72 6.14 10.32
C PRO A 335 6.78 5.02 10.34
N ARG A 336 6.89 4.30 11.43
CA ARG A 336 7.84 3.18 11.59
C ARG A 336 7.17 1.96 12.19
N ARG A 337 7.87 0.85 12.19
CA ARG A 337 7.41 -0.38 12.85
C ARG A 337 7.04 -0.11 14.32
N GLY A 338 5.81 -0.44 14.67
CA GLY A 338 5.24 -0.20 16.00
C GLY A 338 4.24 0.95 16.05
N ASP A 339 4.31 1.88 15.09
CA ASP A 339 3.34 2.97 14.97
C ASP A 339 2.00 2.49 14.38
N LEU A 340 0.97 3.31 14.56
CA LEU A 340 -0.36 3.12 13.97
C LEU A 340 -0.61 4.20 12.93
N VAL A 341 -1.11 3.79 11.77
CA VAL A 341 -1.54 4.71 10.73
C VAL A 341 -3.00 4.44 10.40
N PHE A 342 -3.85 5.44 10.58
CA PHE A 342 -5.23 5.43 10.13
C PHE A 342 -5.32 6.18 8.80
N ALA A 343 -5.76 5.50 7.76
CA ALA A 343 -5.87 6.08 6.43
C ALA A 343 -7.27 5.85 5.85
N ASP A 344 -7.79 6.86 5.16
CA ASP A 344 -9.00 6.67 4.36
C ASP A 344 -8.79 5.55 3.35
N ARG A 345 -9.82 4.73 3.13
CA ARG A 345 -9.68 3.56 2.25
C ARG A 345 -9.46 3.91 0.78
N LEU A 346 -9.73 5.14 0.35
CA LEU A 346 -9.57 5.57 -1.03
C LEU A 346 -8.38 6.51 -1.27
N ILE A 347 -7.43 6.63 -0.32
CA ILE A 347 -6.22 7.44 -0.54
C ILE A 347 -5.43 6.94 -1.75
N HIS A 348 -4.71 7.87 -2.36
CA HIS A 348 -3.93 7.63 -3.57
C HIS A 348 -2.90 6.51 -3.38
N HIS A 349 -2.69 5.72 -4.44
CA HIS A 349 -1.79 4.56 -4.42
C HIS A 349 -0.37 4.88 -3.95
N SER A 350 0.18 6.05 -4.27
CA SER A 350 1.52 6.46 -3.79
C SER A 350 1.61 6.56 -2.27
N MET A 351 0.52 6.96 -1.62
CA MET A 351 0.43 7.01 -0.16
C MET A 351 0.43 5.60 0.43
N ILE A 352 -0.37 4.69 -0.15
CA ILE A 352 -0.39 3.26 0.25
C ILE A 352 0.99 2.63 0.07
N ALA A 353 1.66 2.88 -1.06
CA ALA A 353 3.00 2.34 -1.35
C ALA A 353 4.04 2.81 -0.32
N GLY A 354 3.99 4.07 0.09
CA GLY A 354 4.83 4.60 1.18
C GLY A 354 4.52 3.92 2.51
N LEU A 355 3.25 3.87 2.90
CA LEU A 355 2.82 3.27 4.17
C LEU A 355 3.19 1.79 4.29
N LEU A 356 3.05 1.01 3.24
CA LEU A 356 3.45 -0.40 3.23
C LEU A 356 4.97 -0.56 3.43
N ARG A 357 5.78 0.36 2.90
CA ARG A 357 7.24 0.36 3.06
C ARG A 357 7.67 0.75 4.48
N SER A 358 6.91 1.58 5.18
CA SER A 358 7.22 2.04 6.54
C SER A 358 7.25 0.92 7.59
N GLY A 359 6.52 -0.17 7.34
CA GLY A 359 6.33 -1.26 8.29
C GLY A 359 5.42 -0.90 9.47
N ALA A 360 4.80 0.27 9.48
CA ALA A 360 3.78 0.65 10.45
C ALA A 360 2.49 -0.17 10.28
N ARG A 361 1.70 -0.26 11.35
CA ARG A 361 0.41 -0.93 11.29
C ARG A 361 -0.63 -0.04 10.62
N LEU A 362 -0.97 -0.33 9.37
CA LEU A 362 -1.99 0.37 8.61
C LEU A 362 -3.39 -0.14 8.99
N GLN A 363 -4.27 0.77 9.38
CA GLN A 363 -5.71 0.57 9.57
C GLN A 363 -6.46 1.50 8.62
N ARG A 364 -7.38 0.95 7.83
CA ARG A 364 -8.15 1.74 6.88
C ARG A 364 -9.55 1.98 7.43
N TYR A 365 -9.94 3.25 7.54
CA TYR A 365 -11.33 3.61 7.86
C TYR A 365 -12.17 3.78 6.60
N GLU A 366 -13.49 3.67 6.77
CA GLU A 366 -14.43 3.82 5.65
C GLU A 366 -14.33 5.22 5.06
N HIS A 367 -14.48 5.28 3.73
CA HIS A 367 -14.29 6.51 2.98
C HIS A 367 -15.14 7.67 3.52
N LEU A 368 -14.48 8.79 3.85
CA LEU A 368 -15.03 10.00 4.46
C LEU A 368 -15.72 9.80 5.83
N ASP A 369 -15.70 8.60 6.39
CA ASP A 369 -16.36 8.30 7.66
C ASP A 369 -15.46 8.64 8.86
N LEU A 370 -15.57 9.88 9.32
CA LEU A 370 -14.85 10.35 10.50
C LEU A 370 -15.43 9.79 11.82
N GLY A 371 -16.62 9.19 11.81
CA GLY A 371 -17.17 8.45 12.95
C GLY A 371 -16.41 7.14 13.13
N HIS A 372 -16.28 6.36 12.05
CA HIS A 372 -15.47 5.14 12.08
C HIS A 372 -14.00 5.42 12.42
N LEU A 373 -13.41 6.54 11.92
CA LEU A 373 -12.07 6.95 12.33
C LEU A 373 -12.00 7.19 13.85
N GLU A 374 -12.98 7.88 14.42
CA GLU A 374 -13.04 8.18 15.86
C GLU A 374 -13.15 6.90 16.71
N GLU A 375 -14.03 5.96 16.33
CA GLU A 375 -14.14 4.64 16.96
C GLU A 375 -12.81 3.87 16.95
N LEU A 376 -12.09 3.89 15.84
CA LEU A 376 -10.78 3.27 15.72
C LEU A 376 -9.75 3.96 16.64
N LEU A 377 -9.71 5.29 16.68
CA LEU A 377 -8.82 6.05 17.56
C LEU A 377 -9.09 5.75 19.02
N GLU A 378 -10.34 5.73 19.47
CA GLU A 378 -10.75 5.38 20.84
C GLU A 378 -10.34 3.95 21.21
N LYS A 379 -10.65 2.99 20.35
CA LYS A 379 -10.29 1.58 20.55
C LYS A 379 -8.79 1.39 20.79
N TYR A 380 -7.95 2.07 20.00
CA TYR A 380 -6.50 1.93 20.11
C TYR A 380 -5.90 2.79 21.23
N SER A 381 -6.53 3.90 21.60
CA SER A 381 -6.15 4.70 22.78
C SER A 381 -6.49 3.98 24.08
N ALA A 382 -7.64 3.30 24.16
CA ALA A 382 -8.04 2.52 25.35
C ALA A 382 -7.11 1.31 25.57
N SER A 383 -6.63 0.66 24.50
CA SER A 383 -5.70 -0.47 24.60
C SER A 383 -4.29 -0.07 25.06
N ALA A 384 -3.96 1.21 25.04
CA ALA A 384 -2.67 1.77 25.51
C ALA A 384 -2.68 2.17 26.99
N ARG A 385 -3.84 2.20 27.66
CA ARG A 385 -3.91 2.47 29.12
C ARG A 385 -3.59 1.18 29.87
N PRO A 386 -2.65 1.19 30.86
CA PRO A 386 -2.51 0.07 31.79
C PRO A 386 -3.84 -0.11 32.52
N SER A 387 -4.39 -1.34 32.53
CA SER A 387 -5.54 -1.62 33.38
C SER A 387 -5.13 -1.40 34.84
N ALA A 388 -5.74 -0.45 35.51
CA ALA A 388 -5.46 -0.10 36.90
C ALA A 388 -5.79 -1.24 37.88
N ASP A 389 -6.35 -2.35 37.40
CA ASP A 389 -6.91 -3.44 38.22
C ASP A 389 -6.14 -4.77 38.15
N SER A 390 -5.00 -4.84 37.46
CA SER A 390 -4.16 -6.03 37.49
C SER A 390 -2.93 -5.74 38.37
N GLY A 391 -2.98 -6.09 39.64
CA GLY A 391 -1.85 -6.06 40.58
C GLY A 391 -0.69 -6.99 40.25
N VAL A 392 -0.35 -7.09 38.96
CA VAL A 392 0.82 -7.78 38.42
C VAL A 392 1.72 -6.70 37.81
N GLU A 393 2.75 -6.35 38.57
CA GLU A 393 3.92 -5.62 38.05
C GLU A 393 4.45 -6.39 36.83
N ARG A 394 4.16 -5.90 35.60
CA ARG A 394 4.75 -6.42 34.38
C ARG A 394 6.01 -5.62 34.11
N ASP A 395 7.15 -6.22 34.32
CA ASP A 395 8.49 -5.75 33.92
C ASP A 395 8.70 -5.68 32.40
N VAL A 396 7.66 -5.47 31.62
CA VAL A 396 7.77 -5.16 30.21
C VAL A 396 7.34 -3.71 30.05
N PRO A 397 8.26 -2.77 29.74
CA PRO A 397 7.88 -1.39 29.48
C PRO A 397 6.91 -1.41 28.29
N VAL A 398 5.66 -1.02 28.55
CA VAL A 398 4.75 -0.60 27.48
C VAL A 398 5.51 0.48 26.72
N ARG A 399 5.87 0.23 25.45
CA ARG A 399 6.60 1.20 24.64
C ARG A 399 5.80 2.48 24.60
N SER A 400 6.23 3.46 25.39
CA SER A 400 5.66 4.81 25.47
C SER A 400 5.96 5.66 24.23
N ASP A 401 6.60 5.08 23.20
CA ASP A 401 7.12 5.76 22.01
C ASP A 401 6.32 5.46 20.72
N ARG A 402 5.11 4.89 20.82
CA ARG A 402 4.23 4.65 19.68
C ARG A 402 3.57 5.94 19.22
N SER A 403 3.78 6.27 17.94
CA SER A 403 3.10 7.40 17.28
C SER A 403 1.83 6.95 16.56
N ILE A 404 0.86 7.85 16.49
CA ILE A 404 -0.38 7.67 15.72
C ILE A 404 -0.36 8.66 14.58
N PHE A 405 -0.66 8.19 13.38
CA PHE A 405 -0.78 9.00 12.18
C PHE A 405 -2.20 8.89 11.62
N VAL A 406 -2.72 10.00 11.12
CA VAL A 406 -3.92 10.03 10.28
C VAL A 406 -3.55 10.62 8.94
N VAL A 407 -3.95 9.93 7.87
CA VAL A 407 -3.55 10.24 6.50
C VAL A 407 -4.78 10.31 5.61
N THR A 408 -4.94 11.42 4.89
CA THR A 408 -6.09 11.66 4.00
C THR A 408 -5.72 12.53 2.81
N GLU A 409 -6.61 12.58 1.80
CA GLU A 409 -6.61 13.61 0.76
C GLU A 409 -7.62 14.69 1.12
N SER A 410 -7.38 15.93 0.71
CA SER A 410 -8.35 17.00 0.87
C SER A 410 -9.42 16.99 -0.23
N VAL A 411 -9.09 16.51 -1.44
CA VAL A 411 -10.03 16.16 -2.51
C VAL A 411 -9.62 14.83 -3.09
N PHE A 412 -10.50 13.83 -3.07
CA PHE A 412 -10.20 12.49 -3.56
C PHE A 412 -10.20 12.42 -5.09
N SER A 413 -9.17 11.79 -5.63
CA SER A 413 -8.82 11.85 -7.06
C SER A 413 -9.84 11.24 -8.00
N MET A 414 -10.67 10.28 -7.53
CA MET A 414 -11.61 9.51 -8.37
C MET A 414 -13.06 9.93 -8.20
N ASP A 415 -13.42 10.46 -7.04
CA ASP A 415 -14.79 10.87 -6.70
C ASP A 415 -14.97 12.38 -6.61
N GLY A 416 -13.89 13.14 -6.39
CA GLY A 416 -13.94 14.59 -6.28
C GLY A 416 -14.64 15.07 -5.02
N ASP A 417 -14.85 14.21 -4.07
CA ASP A 417 -15.38 14.48 -2.74
C ASP A 417 -14.25 14.77 -1.75
N TYR A 418 -14.60 15.20 -0.55
CA TYR A 418 -13.64 15.62 0.44
C TYR A 418 -14.16 15.48 1.87
N PRO A 419 -13.26 15.24 2.86
CA PRO A 419 -13.63 15.07 4.26
C PRO A 419 -13.99 16.40 4.92
N ASP A 420 -14.75 16.35 6.02
CA ASP A 420 -14.87 17.48 6.96
C ASP A 420 -13.54 17.69 7.69
N LEU A 421 -12.70 18.56 7.11
CA LEU A 421 -11.37 18.85 7.66
C LEU A 421 -11.44 19.58 9.01
N ALA A 422 -12.49 20.35 9.29
CA ALA A 422 -12.67 21.03 10.58
C ALA A 422 -12.94 20.00 11.69
N ARG A 423 -13.82 19.01 11.43
CA ARG A 423 -14.05 17.87 12.33
C ARG A 423 -12.78 17.06 12.52
N LEU A 424 -12.01 16.81 11.45
CA LEU A 424 -10.74 16.08 11.52
C LEU A 424 -9.71 16.78 12.43
N ALA A 425 -9.59 18.11 12.34
CA ALA A 425 -8.76 18.89 13.25
C ALA A 425 -9.29 18.83 14.70
N GLY A 426 -10.61 18.73 14.88
CA GLY A 426 -11.24 18.47 16.18
C GLY A 426 -10.81 17.12 16.76
N LEU A 427 -10.81 16.05 15.97
CA LEU A 427 -10.33 14.72 16.35
C LEU A 427 -8.84 14.77 16.75
N LYS A 428 -8.01 15.49 15.98
CA LYS A 428 -6.59 15.64 16.32
C LYS A 428 -6.36 16.25 17.70
N ARG A 429 -7.11 17.28 18.06
CA ARG A 429 -7.00 17.90 19.41
C ARG A 429 -7.33 16.93 20.53
N ARG A 430 -8.25 15.98 20.31
CA ARG A 430 -8.67 14.99 21.32
C ARG A 430 -7.75 13.78 21.39
N HIS A 431 -7.24 13.32 20.26
CA HIS A 431 -6.53 12.05 20.13
C HIS A 431 -5.02 12.18 19.87
N HIS A 432 -4.51 13.41 19.70
CA HIS A 432 -3.08 13.73 19.62
C HIS A 432 -2.31 12.91 18.57
N PHE A 433 -2.78 12.86 17.33
CA PHE A 433 -2.10 12.18 16.22
C PHE A 433 -1.36 13.15 15.29
N THR A 434 -0.42 12.64 14.50
CA THR A 434 0.20 13.37 13.39
C THR A 434 -0.74 13.35 12.19
N LEU A 435 -1.10 14.52 11.66
CA LEU A 435 -1.99 14.68 10.52
C LEU A 435 -1.21 15.00 9.25
N ILE A 436 -1.34 14.13 8.23
CA ILE A 436 -0.75 14.30 6.89
C ILE A 436 -1.88 14.42 5.88
N VAL A 437 -1.88 15.52 5.11
CA VAL A 437 -2.92 15.82 4.12
C VAL A 437 -2.30 16.03 2.74
N ASP A 438 -2.81 15.30 1.73
CA ASP A 438 -2.50 15.54 0.32
C ASP A 438 -3.53 16.48 -0.30
N GLU A 439 -3.07 17.65 -0.76
CA GLU A 439 -3.88 18.72 -1.35
C GLU A 439 -3.87 18.70 -2.89
N ALA A 440 -3.31 17.68 -3.51
CA ALA A 440 -2.99 17.66 -4.94
C ALA A 440 -4.16 18.00 -5.86
N HIS A 441 -5.40 17.69 -5.49
CA HIS A 441 -6.60 17.95 -6.29
C HIS A 441 -7.42 19.18 -5.85
N ALA A 442 -7.08 19.79 -4.71
CA ALA A 442 -7.74 20.99 -4.21
C ALA A 442 -7.09 22.29 -4.70
N LEU A 443 -5.79 22.23 -5.02
CA LEU A 443 -4.96 23.38 -5.37
C LEU A 443 -5.52 24.14 -6.57
N GLY A 444 -5.55 25.46 -6.45
CA GLY A 444 -6.05 26.41 -7.46
C GLY A 444 -7.58 26.49 -7.51
N TRP A 445 -8.26 25.38 -7.29
CA TRP A 445 -9.74 25.32 -7.37
C TRP A 445 -10.42 25.72 -6.07
N HIS A 446 -9.85 25.39 -4.92
CA HIS A 446 -10.42 25.67 -3.60
C HIS A 446 -9.52 26.58 -2.77
N GLY A 447 -10.15 27.23 -1.81
CA GLY A 447 -9.51 27.99 -0.75
C GLY A 447 -9.07 29.40 -1.14
N PRO A 448 -8.71 30.22 -0.13
CA PRO A 448 -8.25 31.58 -0.37
C PRO A 448 -7.01 31.57 -1.26
N GLU A 449 -7.00 32.42 -2.27
CA GLU A 449 -5.93 32.48 -3.28
C GLU A 449 -5.63 31.14 -3.99
N GLY A 450 -6.55 30.17 -3.95
CA GLY A 450 -6.35 28.84 -4.50
C GLY A 450 -5.50 27.89 -3.63
N ALA A 451 -5.29 28.20 -2.36
CA ALA A 451 -4.40 27.47 -1.47
C ALA A 451 -4.99 26.15 -0.90
N GLY A 452 -6.10 25.65 -1.46
CA GLY A 452 -6.68 24.37 -1.10
C GLY A 452 -7.61 24.38 0.11
N LEU A 453 -8.13 23.21 0.44
CA LEU A 453 -9.18 23.05 1.47
C LEU A 453 -8.65 23.15 2.90
N VAL A 454 -7.38 22.83 3.17
CA VAL A 454 -6.75 23.03 4.49
C VAL A 454 -6.79 24.51 4.88
N ARG A 455 -6.50 25.40 3.93
CA ARG A 455 -6.60 26.85 4.13
C ARG A 455 -8.05 27.33 4.20
N ALA A 456 -8.93 26.77 3.38
CA ALA A 456 -10.36 27.10 3.39
C ALA A 456 -11.00 26.74 4.74
N ALA A 457 -10.64 25.61 5.33
CA ALA A 457 -11.13 25.16 6.63
C ALA A 457 -10.46 25.87 7.83
N GLY A 458 -9.43 26.69 7.59
CA GLY A 458 -8.70 27.39 8.66
C GLY A 458 -7.92 26.47 9.58
N ILE A 459 -7.51 25.28 9.12
CA ILE A 459 -6.88 24.25 9.94
C ILE A 459 -5.39 24.07 9.66
N ALA A 460 -4.74 25.00 8.96
CA ALA A 460 -3.33 24.87 8.60
C ALA A 460 -2.44 24.54 9.82
N ASP A 461 -2.73 25.12 10.99
CA ASP A 461 -1.99 24.86 12.21
C ASP A 461 -2.21 23.46 12.81
N ALA A 462 -3.27 22.78 12.41
CA ALA A 462 -3.53 21.40 12.83
C ALA A 462 -2.88 20.36 11.90
N VAL A 463 -2.40 20.74 10.73
CA VAL A 463 -1.75 19.83 9.78
C VAL A 463 -0.24 19.85 10.02
N ASP A 464 0.37 18.68 10.26
CA ASP A 464 1.80 18.56 10.51
C ASP A 464 2.61 18.50 9.22
N VAL A 465 2.07 17.78 8.21
CA VAL A 465 2.68 17.68 6.88
C VAL A 465 1.60 17.86 5.81
N LEU A 466 1.83 18.80 4.92
CA LEU A 466 0.98 19.03 3.75
C LEU A 466 1.76 18.65 2.49
N ILE A 467 1.12 17.91 1.58
CA ILE A 467 1.69 17.46 0.33
C ILE A 467 0.93 18.08 -0.83
N GLY A 468 1.65 18.61 -1.82
CA GLY A 468 1.08 19.18 -3.03
C GLY A 468 1.87 18.78 -4.27
N THR A 469 1.26 18.89 -5.44
CA THR A 469 1.91 18.54 -6.71
C THR A 469 1.88 19.71 -7.69
N PHE A 470 2.94 19.82 -8.48
CA PHE A 470 2.98 20.76 -9.60
C PHE A 470 2.35 20.18 -10.88
N GLY A 471 2.24 18.85 -10.97
CA GLY A 471 1.80 18.15 -12.18
C GLY A 471 0.31 18.27 -12.53
N LYS A 472 -0.44 19.10 -11.83
CA LYS A 472 -1.87 19.33 -12.04
C LYS A 472 -2.12 20.82 -12.26
N THR A 473 -2.82 21.50 -11.38
CA THR A 473 -3.17 22.91 -11.51
C THR A 473 -1.96 23.85 -11.68
N LEU A 474 -0.82 23.53 -11.06
CA LEU A 474 0.41 24.34 -11.23
C LEU A 474 1.14 24.07 -12.56
N ALA A 475 0.63 23.18 -13.40
CA ALA A 475 1.04 22.97 -14.79
C ALA A 475 2.56 22.82 -15.00
N SER A 476 3.26 22.20 -14.02
CA SER A 476 4.70 21.99 -14.06
C SER A 476 5.03 20.57 -13.59
N GLY A 477 6.26 20.10 -13.82
CA GLY A 477 6.75 18.85 -13.25
C GLY A 477 7.20 19.02 -11.80
N GLY A 478 6.98 18.00 -10.96
CA GLY A 478 7.43 17.98 -9.57
C GLY A 478 6.30 18.06 -8.53
N ALA A 479 6.72 18.22 -7.28
CA ALA A 479 5.84 18.33 -6.12
C ALA A 479 6.55 19.03 -4.97
N TYR A 480 5.81 19.24 -3.87
CA TYR A 480 6.34 19.80 -2.65
C TYR A 480 5.73 19.14 -1.42
N THR A 481 6.46 19.20 -0.33
CA THR A 481 5.96 18.91 1.01
C THR A 481 6.22 20.11 1.90
N LEU A 482 5.25 20.44 2.75
CA LEU A 482 5.38 21.51 3.74
C LEU A 482 5.28 20.90 5.14
N PHE A 483 6.06 21.44 6.05
CA PHE A 483 6.23 20.91 7.41
C PHE A 483 5.97 22.01 8.43
N ARG A 484 5.30 21.64 9.54
CA ARG A 484 5.10 22.54 10.66
C ARG A 484 6.36 22.65 11.51
N GLU A 485 7.04 21.53 11.77
CA GLU A 485 8.17 21.41 12.66
C GLU A 485 9.48 21.21 11.91
N ALA A 486 10.52 21.97 12.31
CA ALA A 486 11.84 21.88 11.70
C ALA A 486 12.47 20.49 11.83
N VAL A 487 12.29 19.84 12.99
CA VAL A 487 12.83 18.51 13.24
C VAL A 487 12.25 17.47 12.26
N VAL A 488 10.98 17.61 11.85
CA VAL A 488 10.35 16.69 10.89
C VAL A 488 10.93 16.90 9.50
N ARG A 489 11.07 18.18 9.05
CA ARG A 489 11.71 18.51 7.79
C ARG A 489 13.15 18.00 7.75
N ASP A 490 13.93 18.25 8.80
CA ASP A 490 15.34 17.85 8.88
C ASP A 490 15.49 16.33 8.90
N TYR A 491 14.59 15.62 9.56
CA TYR A 491 14.56 14.17 9.51
C TYR A 491 14.35 13.65 8.09
N VAL A 492 13.38 14.22 7.35
CA VAL A 492 13.15 13.86 5.94
C VAL A 492 14.38 14.17 5.07
N VAL A 493 15.02 15.33 5.24
CA VAL A 493 16.23 15.72 4.50
C VAL A 493 17.38 14.71 4.73
N ASN A 494 17.51 14.16 5.93
CA ASN A 494 18.62 13.29 6.30
C ASN A 494 18.39 11.81 6.02
N PHE A 495 17.13 11.37 5.84
CA PHE A 495 16.79 9.95 5.76
C PHE A 495 15.99 9.55 4.53
N ALA A 496 15.37 10.49 3.79
CA ALA A 496 14.61 10.15 2.58
C ALA A 496 15.54 9.88 1.39
N GLY A 497 15.64 8.63 0.98
CA GLY A 497 16.46 8.24 -0.16
C GLY A 497 16.04 8.92 -1.46
N GLU A 498 14.75 9.15 -1.64
CA GLU A 498 14.18 9.87 -2.79
C GLU A 498 14.60 11.34 -2.87
N PHE A 499 15.05 11.92 -1.75
CA PHE A 499 15.58 13.29 -1.69
C PHE A 499 17.10 13.31 -1.81
N ILE A 500 17.78 12.42 -1.07
CA ILE A 500 19.26 12.39 -0.96
C ILE A 500 19.90 11.96 -2.28
N TYR A 501 19.34 10.94 -2.95
CA TYR A 501 19.95 10.27 -4.10
C TYR A 501 19.30 10.64 -5.44
N SER A 502 18.35 11.58 -5.44
CA SER A 502 17.72 12.09 -6.67
C SER A 502 18.34 13.42 -7.07
N THR A 503 18.44 13.67 -8.39
CA THR A 503 18.72 15.02 -8.91
C THR A 503 17.59 15.95 -8.48
N ALA A 504 17.94 17.15 -8.03
CA ALA A 504 16.98 18.18 -7.65
C ALA A 504 16.07 18.56 -8.83
N LEU A 505 14.88 19.07 -8.50
CA LEU A 505 13.93 19.51 -9.51
C LEU A 505 14.58 20.53 -10.47
N SER A 506 14.27 20.42 -11.76
CA SER A 506 14.83 21.33 -12.77
C SER A 506 14.46 22.78 -12.48
N PRO A 507 15.39 23.75 -12.60
CA PRO A 507 15.10 25.16 -12.47
C PRO A 507 13.97 25.67 -13.38
N LEU A 508 13.77 25.03 -14.54
CA LEU A 508 12.67 25.35 -15.45
C LEU A 508 11.32 25.05 -14.79
N ASN A 509 11.20 23.87 -14.17
CA ASN A 509 9.97 23.45 -13.50
C ASN A 509 9.71 24.31 -12.26
N VAL A 510 10.75 24.66 -11.53
CA VAL A 510 10.65 25.57 -10.38
C VAL A 510 10.10 26.95 -10.82
N ALA A 511 10.65 27.52 -11.87
CA ALA A 511 10.22 28.83 -12.38
C ALA A 511 8.80 28.80 -12.97
N ALA A 512 8.44 27.73 -13.69
CA ALA A 512 7.09 27.53 -14.18
C ALA A 512 6.10 27.42 -13.02
N ALA A 513 6.42 26.66 -11.97
CA ALA A 513 5.58 26.50 -10.78
C ALA A 513 5.39 27.83 -10.02
N SER A 514 6.43 28.64 -9.86
CA SER A 514 6.35 29.98 -9.25
C SER A 514 5.46 30.91 -10.09
N ALA A 515 5.62 30.91 -11.42
CA ALA A 515 4.76 31.69 -12.32
C ALA A 515 3.29 31.20 -12.26
N ALA A 516 3.07 29.89 -12.17
CA ALA A 516 1.73 29.31 -12.00
C ALA A 516 1.09 29.75 -10.68
N LEU A 517 1.83 29.75 -9.58
CA LEU A 517 1.36 30.19 -8.28
C LEU A 517 0.92 31.67 -8.32
N ALA A 518 1.69 32.55 -8.94
CA ALA A 518 1.31 33.93 -9.15
C ALA A 518 0.02 34.04 -10.00
N ARG A 519 -0.10 33.23 -11.04
CA ARG A 519 -1.27 33.18 -11.91
C ARG A 519 -2.52 32.67 -11.19
N ILE A 520 -2.40 31.64 -10.37
CA ILE A 520 -3.48 31.08 -9.55
C ILE A 520 -4.07 32.15 -8.64
N ARG A 521 -3.22 32.93 -7.95
CA ARG A 521 -3.67 34.03 -7.08
C ARG A 521 -4.51 35.05 -7.81
N THR A 522 -4.15 35.39 -9.05
CA THR A 522 -4.92 36.35 -9.88
C THR A 522 -6.25 35.77 -10.36
N LEU A 523 -6.35 34.46 -10.53
CA LEU A 523 -7.56 33.76 -10.98
C LEU A 523 -8.51 33.38 -9.84
N ALA A 524 -8.01 33.28 -8.60
CA ALA A 524 -8.78 32.83 -7.45
C ALA A 524 -10.13 33.56 -7.22
N PRO A 525 -10.30 34.86 -7.51
CA PRO A 525 -11.61 35.54 -7.43
C PRO A 525 -12.68 34.89 -8.31
N GLU A 526 -12.34 34.12 -9.34
CA GLU A 526 -13.31 33.45 -10.21
C GLU A 526 -13.80 32.08 -9.63
N GLN A 527 -13.23 31.57 -8.56
CA GLN A 527 -13.58 30.28 -7.95
C GLN A 527 -15.09 30.07 -7.74
N PRO A 528 -15.88 31.04 -7.24
CA PRO A 528 -17.33 30.86 -7.07
C PRO A 528 -18.05 30.48 -8.36
N ARG A 529 -17.59 31.03 -9.51
CA ARG A 529 -18.11 30.67 -10.83
C ARG A 529 -17.78 29.22 -11.19
N TRP A 530 -16.53 28.77 -10.97
CA TRP A 530 -16.12 27.40 -11.29
C TRP A 530 -16.86 26.37 -10.45
N HIS A 531 -17.05 26.65 -9.17
CA HIS A 531 -17.84 25.82 -8.27
C HIS A 531 -19.31 25.76 -8.72
N ALA A 532 -19.89 26.87 -9.16
CA ALA A 532 -21.25 26.90 -9.68
C ALA A 532 -21.38 26.04 -10.95
N VAL A 533 -20.44 26.15 -11.88
CA VAL A 533 -20.39 25.31 -13.11
C VAL A 533 -20.29 23.84 -12.77
N SER A 534 -19.47 23.46 -11.80
CA SER A 534 -19.35 22.07 -11.36
C SER A 534 -20.66 21.53 -10.76
N ARG A 535 -21.31 22.31 -9.90
CA ARG A 535 -22.62 21.95 -9.32
C ARG A 535 -23.71 21.84 -10.40
N ASP A 536 -23.75 22.79 -11.33
CA ASP A 536 -24.72 22.78 -12.43
C ASP A 536 -24.57 21.56 -13.33
N LEU A 537 -23.34 21.25 -13.77
CA LEU A 537 -23.10 20.04 -14.58
C LEU A 537 -23.57 18.77 -13.86
N ARG A 538 -23.28 18.62 -12.57
CA ARG A 538 -23.73 17.47 -11.77
C ARG A 538 -25.25 17.39 -11.69
N ALA A 539 -25.93 18.53 -11.51
CA ALA A 539 -27.39 18.60 -11.49
C ALA A 539 -27.99 18.19 -12.84
N ARG A 540 -27.44 18.67 -13.96
CA ARG A 540 -27.87 18.28 -15.31
C ARG A 540 -27.63 16.81 -15.61
N LEU A 541 -26.48 16.28 -15.23
CA LEU A 541 -26.19 14.84 -15.37
C LEU A 541 -27.25 14.01 -14.64
N ARG A 542 -27.59 14.36 -13.39
CA ARG A 542 -28.65 13.66 -12.63
C ARG A 542 -30.02 13.82 -13.28
N ALA A 543 -30.36 15.03 -13.74
CA ALA A 543 -31.62 15.27 -14.44
C ALA A 543 -31.76 14.43 -15.72
N ALA A 544 -30.62 14.17 -16.39
CA ALA A 544 -30.54 13.24 -17.53
C ALA A 544 -30.43 11.75 -17.13
N GLY A 545 -30.56 11.42 -15.83
CA GLY A 545 -30.54 10.04 -15.33
C GLY A 545 -29.16 9.40 -15.22
N TRP A 546 -28.07 10.21 -15.12
CA TRP A 546 -26.72 9.72 -14.85
C TRP A 546 -26.42 9.77 -13.34
N ASP A 547 -25.71 8.77 -12.84
CA ASP A 547 -25.26 8.75 -11.44
C ASP A 547 -24.03 9.66 -11.26
N ALA A 548 -24.29 10.91 -10.91
CA ALA A 548 -23.30 11.94 -10.62
C ALA A 548 -23.56 12.52 -9.22
N PRO A 549 -22.73 12.23 -8.21
CA PRO A 549 -22.92 12.72 -6.85
C PRO A 549 -22.78 14.24 -6.75
N ASP A 550 -23.34 14.84 -5.71
CA ASP A 550 -23.21 16.26 -5.42
C ASP A 550 -21.74 16.65 -5.15
N GLY A 551 -21.45 17.94 -5.29
CA GLY A 551 -20.10 18.48 -5.07
C GLY A 551 -19.81 19.67 -5.96
N ASP A 552 -18.67 20.30 -5.72
CA ASP A 552 -18.22 21.50 -6.45
C ASP A 552 -16.73 21.44 -6.85
N SER A 553 -16.08 20.30 -6.63
CA SER A 553 -14.69 20.09 -7.05
C SER A 553 -14.57 20.00 -8.59
N PRO A 554 -13.36 20.13 -9.14
CA PRO A 554 -13.16 20.02 -10.58
C PRO A 554 -13.36 18.59 -11.11
N ILE A 555 -13.46 17.60 -10.25
CA ILE A 555 -13.61 16.20 -10.61
C ILE A 555 -15.06 15.79 -10.51
N VAL A 556 -15.69 15.47 -11.63
CA VAL A 556 -17.08 15.02 -11.69
C VAL A 556 -17.11 13.55 -12.12
N PRO A 557 -17.36 12.62 -11.19
CA PRO A 557 -17.54 11.22 -11.55
C PRO A 557 -18.94 10.99 -12.13
N VAL A 558 -19.03 10.13 -13.15
CA VAL A 558 -20.29 9.57 -13.65
C VAL A 558 -20.19 8.05 -13.50
N ARG A 559 -20.89 7.50 -12.51
CA ARG A 559 -20.80 6.08 -12.16
C ARG A 559 -21.57 5.24 -13.15
N LEU A 560 -20.95 4.17 -13.64
CA LEU A 560 -21.51 3.26 -14.65
C LEU A 560 -21.55 1.80 -14.16
N GLY A 561 -20.82 1.48 -13.09
CA GLY A 561 -20.72 0.16 -12.52
C GLY A 561 -19.78 -0.76 -13.31
N ALA A 562 -20.16 -1.17 -14.52
CA ALA A 562 -19.38 -2.09 -15.35
C ALA A 562 -18.19 -1.41 -16.04
N ALA A 563 -17.07 -2.14 -16.19
CA ALA A 563 -15.86 -1.62 -16.80
C ALA A 563 -15.99 -1.42 -18.32
N ASP A 564 -16.70 -2.32 -18.98
CA ASP A 564 -16.99 -2.27 -20.41
C ASP A 564 -17.89 -1.09 -20.78
N ALA A 565 -18.91 -0.77 -19.97
CA ALA A 565 -19.75 0.41 -20.15
C ALA A 565 -18.92 1.70 -20.07
N ALA A 566 -18.03 1.81 -19.08
CA ALA A 566 -17.16 2.98 -18.95
C ALA A 566 -16.19 3.12 -20.13
N MET A 567 -15.66 2.02 -20.63
CA MET A 567 -14.76 2.01 -21.78
C MET A 567 -15.50 2.32 -23.08
N SER A 568 -16.68 1.76 -23.30
CA SER A 568 -17.53 2.00 -24.46
C SER A 568 -17.97 3.47 -24.56
N LEU A 569 -18.51 4.01 -23.46
CA LEU A 569 -18.91 5.43 -23.42
C LEU A 569 -17.71 6.36 -23.65
N ALA A 570 -16.55 6.09 -23.04
CA ALA A 570 -15.35 6.89 -23.28
C ALA A 570 -14.86 6.82 -24.74
N ALA A 571 -15.01 5.67 -25.41
CA ALA A 571 -14.70 5.51 -26.82
C ALA A 571 -15.67 6.34 -27.70
N ALA A 572 -16.97 6.25 -27.47
CA ALA A 572 -17.98 7.00 -28.20
C ALA A 572 -17.80 8.54 -28.04
N LEU A 573 -17.48 8.99 -26.82
CA LEU A 573 -17.18 10.41 -26.58
C LEU A 573 -15.92 10.86 -27.34
N ARG A 574 -14.91 10.01 -27.44
CA ARG A 574 -13.67 10.30 -28.18
C ARG A 574 -13.95 10.49 -29.68
N GLU A 575 -14.83 9.69 -30.27
CA GLU A 575 -15.26 9.85 -31.67
C GLU A 575 -15.90 11.22 -31.93
N LYS A 576 -16.50 11.81 -30.89
CA LYS A 576 -17.07 13.15 -30.91
C LYS A 576 -16.10 14.24 -30.46
N ASN A 577 -14.80 13.94 -30.42
CA ASN A 577 -13.73 14.82 -29.94
C ASN A 577 -13.92 15.29 -28.48
N ILE A 578 -14.45 14.42 -27.62
CA ILE A 578 -14.55 14.64 -26.17
C ILE A 578 -13.68 13.61 -25.48
N LEU A 579 -12.63 14.05 -24.80
CA LEU A 579 -11.70 13.18 -24.08
C LEU A 579 -12.10 13.12 -22.60
N VAL A 580 -12.28 11.90 -22.08
CA VAL A 580 -12.65 11.66 -20.68
C VAL A 580 -11.80 10.54 -20.09
N GLY A 581 -11.65 10.50 -18.78
CA GLY A 581 -11.01 9.39 -18.08
C GLY A 581 -12.02 8.24 -17.84
N ALA A 582 -11.76 7.05 -18.40
CA ALA A 582 -12.48 5.83 -18.03
C ALA A 582 -11.74 5.15 -16.88
N VAL A 583 -12.30 5.21 -15.67
CA VAL A 583 -11.71 4.63 -14.46
C VAL A 583 -12.36 3.28 -14.16
N ARG A 584 -11.52 2.26 -14.02
CA ARG A 584 -11.93 0.87 -13.81
C ARG A 584 -10.98 0.16 -12.82
N PRO A 585 -11.30 -1.05 -12.37
CA PRO A 585 -10.38 -1.81 -11.54
C PRO A 585 -8.96 -1.93 -12.16
N PRO A 586 -7.89 -1.97 -11.34
CA PRO A 586 -7.90 -1.93 -9.89
C PRO A 586 -7.91 -0.51 -9.29
N THR A 587 -8.04 0.54 -10.10
CA THR A 587 -8.03 1.94 -9.62
C THR A 587 -9.25 2.24 -8.73
N VAL A 588 -10.37 1.60 -9.01
CA VAL A 588 -11.60 1.63 -8.21
C VAL A 588 -12.09 0.20 -7.97
N PRO A 589 -12.91 -0.08 -6.94
CA PRO A 589 -13.45 -1.41 -6.68
C PRO A 589 -14.24 -1.97 -7.88
N ALA A 590 -14.30 -3.31 -7.98
CA ALA A 590 -15.13 -3.97 -8.99
C ALA A 590 -16.60 -3.54 -8.86
N GLY A 591 -17.27 -3.35 -9.98
CA GLY A 591 -18.67 -2.87 -10.00
C GLY A 591 -18.83 -1.36 -9.75
N THR A 592 -17.75 -0.59 -9.67
CA THR A 592 -17.80 0.87 -9.43
C THR A 592 -17.09 1.68 -10.50
N SER A 593 -16.95 1.13 -11.71
CA SER A 593 -16.32 1.82 -12.83
C SER A 593 -17.10 3.08 -13.22
N ARG A 594 -16.40 4.09 -13.68
CA ARG A 594 -16.95 5.42 -13.91
C ARG A 594 -16.22 6.17 -15.02
N LEU A 595 -16.88 7.13 -15.64
CA LEU A 595 -16.17 8.23 -16.26
C LEU A 595 -15.71 9.22 -15.19
N ARG A 596 -14.50 9.72 -15.34
CA ARG A 596 -13.98 10.82 -14.53
C ARG A 596 -13.82 12.03 -15.43
N LEU A 597 -14.70 13.01 -15.24
CA LEU A 597 -14.64 14.27 -15.94
C LEU A 597 -13.81 15.25 -15.12
N SER A 598 -12.79 15.84 -15.72
CA SER A 598 -11.95 16.87 -15.11
C SER A 598 -12.33 18.22 -15.69
N LEU A 599 -13.06 19.03 -14.93
CA LEU A 599 -13.49 20.35 -15.38
C LEU A 599 -12.31 21.32 -15.43
N LYS A 600 -12.32 22.17 -16.45
CA LYS A 600 -11.42 23.31 -16.54
C LYS A 600 -12.18 24.59 -16.21
N ARG A 601 -11.48 25.62 -15.74
CA ARG A 601 -12.07 26.94 -15.49
C ARG A 601 -12.77 27.53 -16.71
N THR A 602 -12.38 27.10 -17.91
CA THR A 602 -12.94 27.53 -19.19
C THR A 602 -14.16 26.74 -19.63
N PHE A 603 -14.52 25.67 -18.91
CA PHE A 603 -15.70 24.86 -19.21
C PHE A 603 -16.96 25.75 -19.16
N CYS A 604 -17.77 25.68 -20.20
CA CYS A 604 -18.91 26.56 -20.38
C CYS A 604 -20.20 25.81 -20.74
N GLU A 605 -21.28 26.54 -20.89
CA GLU A 605 -22.61 26.02 -21.25
C GLU A 605 -22.58 25.18 -22.55
N ALA A 606 -21.90 25.68 -23.58
CA ALA A 606 -21.79 24.94 -24.84
C ALA A 606 -21.10 23.60 -24.69
N ASP A 607 -20.08 23.50 -23.82
CA ASP A 607 -19.39 22.27 -23.50
C ASP A 607 -20.31 21.28 -22.77
N ALA A 608 -21.12 21.76 -21.83
CA ALA A 608 -22.09 20.96 -21.10
C ALA A 608 -23.15 20.36 -22.04
N VAL A 609 -23.73 21.19 -22.91
CA VAL A 609 -24.71 20.73 -23.91
C VAL A 609 -24.10 19.69 -24.84
N ARG A 610 -22.89 19.94 -25.35
CA ARG A 610 -22.16 19.00 -26.22
C ARG A 610 -21.90 17.67 -25.56
N LEU A 611 -21.45 17.71 -24.29
CA LEU A 611 -21.17 16.51 -23.50
C LEU A 611 -22.44 15.67 -23.27
N LEU A 612 -23.50 16.29 -22.79
CA LEU A 612 -24.77 15.61 -22.48
C LEU A 612 -25.39 15.01 -23.75
N ALA A 613 -25.46 15.76 -24.86
CA ALA A 613 -25.96 15.22 -26.13
C ALA A 613 -25.16 14.00 -26.60
N ALA A 614 -23.82 14.03 -26.47
CA ALA A 614 -22.97 12.92 -26.85
C ALA A 614 -23.16 11.68 -25.95
N MET A 615 -23.43 11.88 -24.66
CA MET A 615 -23.73 10.81 -23.70
C MET A 615 -25.11 10.19 -23.94
N ASP A 616 -26.10 11.01 -24.29
CA ASP A 616 -27.47 10.54 -24.58
C ASP A 616 -27.50 9.76 -25.91
N ASP A 617 -26.76 10.19 -26.93
CA ASP A 617 -26.59 9.45 -28.18
C ASP A 617 -26.02 8.05 -27.96
N TRP A 618 -25.03 7.91 -27.07
CA TRP A 618 -24.47 6.61 -26.70
C TRP A 618 -25.51 5.70 -26.02
N ARG A 619 -26.34 6.29 -25.12
CA ARG A 619 -27.39 5.54 -24.42
C ARG A 619 -28.52 5.08 -25.37
N ALA A 620 -28.80 5.86 -26.41
CA ALA A 620 -29.81 5.56 -27.42
C ALA A 620 -29.31 4.58 -28.50
N ALA A 621 -28.00 4.35 -28.59
CA ALA A 621 -27.43 3.38 -29.53
C ALA A 621 -27.82 1.94 -29.14
N PRO A 622 -28.19 1.07 -30.14
CA PRO A 622 -28.69 -0.27 -29.92
C PRO A 622 -27.62 -1.23 -29.35
#